data_253264d34492e7938c210f13dd061d97
#
_entry.id   253264d34492e7938c210f13dd061d97
#
_cell.length_a   1.000
_cell.length_b   1.000
_cell.length_c   1.000
_cell.angle_alpha   90.00
_cell.angle_beta   90.00
_cell.angle_gamma   90.00
#
_symmetry.space_group_name_H-M   'P 1'
#
loop_
_entity.id
_entity.type
_entity.pdbx_description
1 polymer ?
#
loop_
_entity_poly.entity_id
_entity_poly.type
_entity_poly.pdbx_seq_one_letter_code
_entity_poly.pdbx_strand_id
1 'polypeptide(L)'
;MTMRPPVPGLLPHRFLFRYALPVRYERKLPKSGKKLLGLSADFALPDFGSLDKAAPIGQLRLAWNEQGLGISVEVEGKRRPPHCDVISPEASDGLRVFIDTRDTQNIHRASRYCHQFGLFPCDSLTGASDPWAVQIPILRAREEAPKANLAEIRLGSIVSKTGYCLEAWLPASVLHGYDPEAQPRLGFYFAHRDGELGDQFLSVGADFPFAIDPSLWSTLELVR
;
A
#
# COMPACT_ATOMS: atom_id res chain seq x y z
N MET A 1 -2.80 11.87 43.81
CA MET A 1 -2.89 10.52 43.21
C MET A 1 -2.31 10.61 41.81
N THR A 2 -1.02 10.40 41.67
CA THR A 2 -0.30 10.51 40.39
C THR A 2 -0.63 9.25 39.57
N MET A 3 -1.45 9.40 38.53
CA MET A 3 -1.62 8.34 37.52
C MET A 3 -0.26 8.04 36.88
N ARG A 4 0.25 6.84 37.06
CA ARG A 4 1.37 6.34 36.26
C ARG A 4 0.92 6.34 34.81
N PRO A 5 1.73 6.86 33.88
CA PRO A 5 1.43 6.71 32.44
C PRO A 5 1.28 5.22 32.13
N PRO A 6 0.34 4.83 31.26
CA PRO A 6 0.19 3.44 30.87
C PRO A 6 1.53 2.95 30.30
N VAL A 7 2.02 1.83 30.82
CA VAL A 7 3.19 1.15 30.24
C VAL A 7 2.80 0.79 28.79
N PRO A 8 3.53 1.26 27.78
CA PRO A 8 3.28 0.84 26.41
C PRO A 8 3.26 -0.69 26.38
N GLY A 9 2.22 -1.29 25.82
CA GLY A 9 2.19 -2.74 25.64
C GLY A 9 3.45 -3.20 24.94
N LEU A 10 4.06 -4.30 25.37
CA LEU A 10 5.30 -4.82 24.83
C LEU A 10 5.19 -5.13 23.32
N LEU A 11 3.98 -5.43 22.85
CA LEU A 11 3.64 -5.70 21.46
C LEU A 11 2.33 -4.96 21.10
N PRO A 12 2.23 -4.39 19.89
CA PRO A 12 0.97 -3.83 19.42
C PRO A 12 -0.09 -4.91 19.28
N HIS A 13 -1.35 -4.60 19.63
CA HIS A 13 -2.44 -5.57 19.55
C HIS A 13 -2.60 -6.16 18.14
N ARG A 14 -2.35 -5.36 17.12
CA ARG A 14 -2.38 -5.77 15.70
C ARG A 14 -1.43 -6.92 15.37
N PHE A 15 -0.32 -7.05 16.07
CA PHE A 15 0.64 -8.15 15.87
C PHE A 15 0.08 -9.52 16.26
N LEU A 16 -0.89 -9.55 17.18
CA LEU A 16 -1.45 -10.79 17.69
C LEU A 16 -2.41 -11.50 16.72
N PHE A 17 -2.77 -10.84 15.63
CA PHE A 17 -3.75 -11.35 14.68
C PHE A 17 -3.14 -11.47 13.28
N ARG A 18 -3.53 -12.53 12.58
CA ARG A 18 -3.35 -12.65 11.14
C ARG A 18 -4.65 -12.27 10.45
N TYR A 19 -4.55 -11.41 9.47
CA TYR A 19 -5.71 -10.90 8.76
C TYR A 19 -5.79 -11.51 7.37
N ALA A 20 -6.96 -12.00 7.00
CA ALA A 20 -7.34 -12.29 5.64
C ALA A 20 -8.42 -11.28 5.23
N LEU A 21 -8.10 -10.45 4.26
CA LEU A 21 -8.89 -9.29 3.86
C LEU A 21 -9.55 -9.59 2.52
N PRO A 22 -10.90 -9.63 2.45
CA PRO A 22 -11.58 -9.81 1.18
C PRO A 22 -11.38 -8.56 0.29
N VAL A 23 -10.94 -8.77 -0.94
CA VAL A 23 -10.84 -7.74 -1.97
C VAL A 23 -11.81 -8.06 -3.08
N ARG A 24 -12.70 -7.12 -3.39
CA ARG A 24 -13.78 -7.31 -4.33
C ARG A 24 -13.31 -7.21 -5.78
N TYR A 25 -13.93 -8.00 -6.61
CA TYR A 25 -13.75 -7.98 -8.05
C TYR A 25 -14.42 -6.75 -8.69
N GLU A 26 -13.72 -6.08 -9.62
CA GLU A 26 -14.29 -5.02 -10.45
C GLU A 26 -13.82 -5.16 -11.90
N ARG A 27 -14.72 -5.67 -12.73
CA ARG A 27 -14.44 -6.03 -14.13
C ARG A 27 -13.93 -4.86 -14.98
N LYS A 28 -14.42 -3.64 -14.70
CA LYS A 28 -14.19 -2.47 -15.55
C LYS A 28 -12.98 -1.64 -15.15
N LEU A 29 -12.00 -2.25 -14.50
CA LEU A 29 -10.74 -1.59 -14.15
C LEU A 29 -9.63 -1.95 -15.15
N PRO A 30 -8.72 -1.01 -15.37
CA PRO A 30 -8.77 0.41 -15.04
C PRO A 30 -9.73 1.19 -15.96
N LYS A 31 -10.40 2.20 -15.42
CA LYS A 31 -11.36 3.03 -16.18
C LYS A 31 -10.62 3.98 -17.15
N SER A 32 -11.34 4.40 -18.18
CA SER A 32 -10.91 5.51 -19.04
C SER A 32 -11.39 6.83 -18.43
N GLY A 33 -10.57 7.89 -18.51
CA GLY A 33 -10.92 9.23 -18.04
C GLY A 33 -10.14 9.71 -16.82
N LYS A 34 -10.65 10.78 -16.17
CA LYS A 34 -9.93 11.46 -15.08
C LYS A 34 -9.78 10.64 -13.80
N LYS A 35 -10.72 9.74 -13.52
CA LYS A 35 -10.65 8.82 -12.39
C LYS A 35 -10.28 7.43 -12.89
N LEU A 36 -9.09 6.97 -12.55
CA LEU A 36 -8.53 5.72 -13.00
C LEU A 36 -9.29 4.51 -12.43
N LEU A 37 -9.61 4.56 -11.14
CA LEU A 37 -10.31 3.50 -10.43
C LEU A 37 -11.72 3.95 -10.01
N GLY A 38 -11.83 5.09 -9.33
CA GLY A 38 -13.08 5.63 -8.83
C GLY A 38 -13.80 4.62 -7.92
N LEU A 39 -13.07 4.02 -6.97
CA LEU A 39 -13.59 3.01 -6.05
C LEU A 39 -14.46 3.67 -4.98
N SER A 40 -15.66 3.09 -4.72
CA SER A 40 -16.53 3.49 -3.63
C SER A 40 -16.01 3.04 -2.26
N ALA A 41 -16.66 3.45 -1.19
CA ALA A 41 -16.34 3.02 0.18
C ALA A 41 -16.45 1.50 0.38
N ASP A 42 -17.23 0.80 -0.46
CA ASP A 42 -17.37 -0.68 -0.38
C ASP A 42 -16.08 -1.44 -0.68
N PHE A 43 -15.10 -0.78 -1.28
CA PHE A 43 -13.77 -1.32 -1.57
C PHE A 43 -12.73 -0.96 -0.51
N ALA A 44 -13.14 -0.29 0.58
CA ALA A 44 -12.22 0.14 1.63
C ALA A 44 -11.68 -1.04 2.41
N LEU A 45 -10.37 -1.03 2.67
CA LEU A 45 -9.77 -1.91 3.66
C LEU A 45 -10.14 -1.44 5.06
N PRO A 46 -10.35 -2.37 6.01
CA PRO A 46 -10.54 -2.02 7.41
C PRO A 46 -9.28 -1.34 7.96
N ASP A 47 -9.48 -0.35 8.82
CA ASP A 47 -8.40 0.26 9.59
C ASP A 47 -8.17 -0.49 10.91
N PHE A 48 -7.02 -1.14 11.02
CA PHE A 48 -6.62 -1.83 12.24
C PHE A 48 -5.88 -0.92 13.23
N GLY A 49 -5.58 0.33 12.85
CA GLY A 49 -4.99 1.31 13.75
C GLY A 49 -5.84 1.57 14.98
N SER A 50 -7.15 1.46 14.86
CA SER A 50 -8.10 1.59 15.96
C SER A 50 -7.85 0.62 17.12
N LEU A 51 -7.29 -0.56 16.87
CA LEU A 51 -6.92 -1.52 17.92
C LEU A 51 -5.83 -0.96 18.85
N ASP A 52 -4.98 -0.08 18.34
CA ASP A 52 -3.92 0.59 19.08
C ASP A 52 -4.22 2.08 19.31
N LYS A 53 -5.49 2.48 19.12
CA LYS A 53 -5.96 3.87 19.26
C LYS A 53 -5.28 4.87 18.33
N ALA A 54 -4.73 4.41 17.22
CA ALA A 54 -4.18 5.25 16.17
C ALA A 54 -5.30 5.65 15.21
N ALA A 55 -5.38 6.93 14.87
CA ALA A 55 -6.28 7.40 13.82
C ALA A 55 -5.66 7.13 12.44
N PRO A 56 -6.45 6.70 11.44
CA PRO A 56 -5.96 6.57 10.08
C PRO A 56 -5.64 7.96 9.50
N ILE A 57 -4.58 8.05 8.70
CA ILE A 57 -4.22 9.27 7.97
C ILE A 57 -4.82 9.26 6.56
N GLY A 58 -5.21 8.09 6.07
CA GLY A 58 -5.85 7.93 4.78
C GLY A 58 -6.70 6.67 4.71
N GLN A 59 -7.69 6.67 3.82
CA GLN A 59 -8.51 5.51 3.54
C GLN A 59 -7.98 4.78 2.32
N LEU A 60 -7.54 3.54 2.51
CA LEU A 60 -7.08 2.67 1.44
C LEU A 60 -8.25 1.85 0.88
N ARG A 61 -8.35 1.78 -0.45
CA ARG A 61 -9.32 0.94 -1.18
C ARG A 61 -8.60 0.05 -2.16
N LEU A 62 -9.03 -1.20 -2.26
CA LEU A 62 -8.49 -2.18 -3.20
C LEU A 62 -9.59 -2.81 -4.04
N ALA A 63 -9.26 -3.08 -5.30
CA ALA A 63 -10.07 -3.88 -6.20
C ALA A 63 -9.18 -4.66 -7.15
N TRP A 64 -9.68 -5.78 -7.68
CA TRP A 64 -8.92 -6.63 -8.57
C TRP A 64 -9.74 -7.08 -9.78
N ASN A 65 -9.06 -7.51 -10.82
CA ASN A 65 -9.57 -8.37 -11.88
C ASN A 65 -8.43 -9.23 -12.45
N GLU A 66 -8.70 -9.99 -13.48
CA GLU A 66 -7.71 -10.88 -14.12
C GLU A 66 -6.51 -10.12 -14.70
N GLN A 67 -6.66 -8.83 -14.96
CA GLN A 67 -5.63 -7.99 -15.57
C GLN A 67 -4.73 -7.27 -14.55
N GLY A 68 -5.08 -7.27 -13.26
CA GLY A 68 -4.26 -6.62 -12.24
C GLY A 68 -4.99 -6.21 -10.97
N LEU A 69 -4.30 -5.38 -10.19
CA LEU A 69 -4.73 -4.88 -8.88
C LEU A 69 -4.83 -3.35 -8.91
N GLY A 70 -5.98 -2.82 -8.48
CA GLY A 70 -6.23 -1.40 -8.28
C GLY A 70 -6.07 -1.02 -6.83
N ILE A 71 -5.33 0.06 -6.56
CA ILE A 71 -5.06 0.59 -5.22
C ILE A 71 -5.38 2.07 -5.24
N SER A 72 -6.18 2.54 -4.30
CA SER A 72 -6.38 3.97 -4.11
C SER A 72 -6.24 4.35 -2.65
N VAL A 73 -5.69 5.53 -2.39
CA VAL A 73 -5.62 6.14 -1.07
C VAL A 73 -6.16 7.56 -1.14
N GLU A 74 -7.01 7.89 -0.18
CA GLU A 74 -7.60 9.23 -0.03
C GLU A 74 -7.18 9.79 1.33
N VAL A 75 -6.55 10.97 1.31
CA VAL A 75 -6.02 11.67 2.48
C VAL A 75 -6.70 13.02 2.59
N GLU A 76 -7.18 13.33 3.78
CA GLU A 76 -7.80 14.60 4.10
C GLU A 76 -7.22 15.20 5.39
N GLY A 77 -7.52 16.47 5.65
CA GLY A 77 -7.12 17.14 6.90
C GLY A 77 -5.70 17.70 6.90
N LYS A 78 -5.00 17.72 5.77
CA LYS A 78 -3.70 18.41 5.63
C LYS A 78 -3.88 19.93 5.67
N ARG A 79 -2.82 20.62 6.07
CA ARG A 79 -2.68 22.08 6.01
C ARG A 79 -1.77 22.52 4.89
N ARG A 80 -0.98 21.59 4.35
CA ARG A 80 -0.02 21.79 3.26
C ARG A 80 -0.21 20.74 2.19
N PRO A 81 0.06 21.05 0.92
CA PRO A 81 0.09 20.04 -0.14
C PRO A 81 1.07 18.90 0.21
N PRO A 82 0.88 17.71 -0.37
CA PRO A 82 1.84 16.62 -0.20
C PRO A 82 3.22 17.03 -0.73
N HIS A 83 4.26 16.55 -0.06
CA HIS A 83 5.64 16.75 -0.47
C HIS A 83 6.23 15.42 -0.96
N CYS A 84 6.65 15.39 -2.22
CA CYS A 84 7.24 14.21 -2.83
C CYS A 84 8.55 14.59 -3.53
N ASP A 85 9.60 13.85 -3.23
CA ASP A 85 10.93 14.04 -3.79
C ASP A 85 11.37 12.76 -4.51
N VAL A 86 11.57 12.84 -5.82
CA VAL A 86 12.00 11.71 -6.65
C VAL A 86 13.42 11.25 -6.33
N ILE A 87 14.24 12.12 -5.72
CA ILE A 87 15.62 11.80 -5.30
C ILE A 87 15.61 11.06 -3.96
N SER A 88 14.68 11.43 -3.06
CA SER A 88 14.55 10.87 -1.72
C SER A 88 13.14 10.31 -1.48
N PRO A 89 12.76 9.23 -2.18
CA PRO A 89 11.40 8.67 -2.10
C PRO A 89 11.00 8.26 -0.67
N GLU A 90 11.97 7.89 0.16
CA GLU A 90 11.74 7.46 1.54
C GLU A 90 11.24 8.57 2.45
N ALA A 91 11.52 9.83 2.10
CA ALA A 91 11.07 11.01 2.83
C ALA A 91 9.76 11.60 2.29
N SER A 92 9.25 11.05 1.17
CA SER A 92 8.09 11.55 0.46
C SER A 92 6.76 11.12 1.08
N ASP A 93 5.76 11.99 0.95
CA ASP A 93 4.35 11.64 1.21
C ASP A 93 3.88 10.66 0.13
N GLY A 94 3.33 9.52 0.56
CA GLY A 94 2.88 8.50 -0.39
C GLY A 94 2.75 7.12 0.21
N LEU A 95 2.43 6.18 -0.65
CA LEU A 95 2.11 4.82 -0.28
C LEU A 95 3.21 3.87 -0.72
N ARG A 96 3.72 3.04 0.19
CA ARG A 96 4.53 1.87 -0.14
C ARG A 96 3.67 0.64 -0.02
N VAL A 97 3.63 -0.16 -1.08
CA VAL A 97 2.87 -1.41 -1.12
C VAL A 97 3.81 -2.58 -1.32
N PHE A 98 3.52 -3.67 -0.63
CA PHE A 98 4.25 -4.92 -0.66
C PHE A 98 3.27 -6.01 -1.06
N ILE A 99 3.62 -6.80 -2.07
CA ILE A 99 2.74 -7.79 -2.66
C ILE A 99 3.51 -9.09 -2.86
N ASP A 100 3.05 -10.19 -2.26
CA ASP A 100 3.52 -11.53 -2.58
C ASP A 100 2.44 -12.26 -3.39
N THR A 101 2.72 -12.51 -4.66
CA THR A 101 1.76 -13.19 -5.56
C THR A 101 1.57 -14.67 -5.27
N ARG A 102 2.21 -15.20 -4.22
CA ARG A 102 2.07 -16.59 -3.74
C ARG A 102 1.49 -16.70 -2.34
N ASP A 103 1.29 -15.58 -1.63
CA ASP A 103 0.82 -15.57 -0.25
C ASP A 103 1.61 -16.53 0.65
N THR A 104 2.94 -16.48 0.56
CA THR A 104 3.83 -17.41 1.25
C THR A 104 4.07 -16.95 2.68
N GLN A 105 3.19 -17.35 3.59
CA GLN A 105 3.11 -16.85 4.97
C GLN A 105 4.27 -17.26 5.90
N ASN A 106 5.13 -18.18 5.48
CA ASN A 106 6.17 -18.77 6.33
C ASN A 106 7.60 -18.46 5.86
N ILE A 107 7.78 -17.48 4.98
CA ILE A 107 9.11 -17.06 4.51
C ILE A 107 9.51 -15.76 5.19
N HIS A 108 10.72 -15.72 5.76
CA HIS A 108 11.32 -14.54 6.38
C HIS A 108 12.23 -13.75 5.43
N ARG A 109 12.35 -14.17 4.19
CA ARG A 109 13.13 -13.51 3.15
C ARG A 109 12.35 -13.54 1.85
N ALA A 110 12.22 -12.40 1.21
CA ALA A 110 11.47 -12.24 -0.02
C ALA A 110 11.98 -13.17 -1.13
N SER A 111 11.05 -13.70 -1.91
CA SER A 111 11.29 -14.46 -3.13
C SER A 111 11.02 -13.58 -4.36
N ARG A 112 11.26 -14.11 -5.56
CA ARG A 112 10.95 -13.46 -6.84
C ARG A 112 9.48 -13.04 -7.00
N TYR A 113 8.59 -13.57 -6.18
CA TYR A 113 7.16 -13.28 -6.17
C TYR A 113 6.76 -12.13 -5.24
N CYS A 114 7.73 -11.61 -4.48
CA CYS A 114 7.53 -10.50 -3.54
C CYS A 114 7.94 -9.19 -4.20
N HIS A 115 7.01 -8.29 -4.36
CA HIS A 115 7.19 -6.98 -4.99
C HIS A 115 7.05 -5.87 -3.97
N GLN A 116 7.81 -4.79 -4.14
CA GLN A 116 7.63 -3.54 -3.41
C GLN A 116 7.56 -2.38 -4.40
N PHE A 117 6.51 -1.57 -4.29
CA PHE A 117 6.35 -0.34 -5.06
C PHE A 117 6.16 0.85 -4.14
N GLY A 118 6.80 1.97 -4.48
CA GLY A 118 6.46 3.30 -3.98
C GLY A 118 5.53 3.98 -4.97
N LEU A 119 4.43 4.57 -4.46
CA LEU A 119 3.40 5.26 -5.23
C LEU A 119 3.23 6.65 -4.64
N PHE A 120 3.43 7.69 -5.43
CA PHE A 120 3.52 9.07 -4.96
C PHE A 120 2.55 9.97 -5.70
N PRO A 121 1.82 10.89 -4.99
CA PRO A 121 0.76 11.69 -5.59
C PRO A 121 1.24 12.87 -6.42
N CYS A 122 2.49 13.28 -6.32
CA CYS A 122 3.03 14.46 -6.99
C CYS A 122 4.54 14.38 -7.16
N ASP A 123 5.09 15.32 -7.93
CA ASP A 123 6.52 15.62 -7.99
C ASP A 123 6.76 17.07 -7.57
N SER A 124 7.36 17.26 -6.40
CA SER A 124 7.59 18.59 -5.84
C SER A 124 8.72 19.36 -6.54
N LEU A 125 9.61 18.68 -7.27
CA LEU A 125 10.69 19.33 -8.01
C LEU A 125 10.17 20.07 -9.23
N THR A 126 9.17 19.50 -9.91
CA THR A 126 8.56 20.12 -11.09
C THR A 126 7.40 21.05 -10.71
N GLY A 127 6.93 20.99 -9.47
CA GLY A 127 5.70 21.65 -9.02
C GLY A 127 4.43 21.07 -9.64
N ALA A 128 4.55 19.94 -10.33
CA ALA A 128 3.46 19.25 -11.00
C ALA A 128 2.73 18.31 -10.05
N SER A 129 1.41 18.18 -10.26
CA SER A 129 0.60 17.16 -9.58
C SER A 129 0.67 15.82 -10.31
N ASP A 130 1.82 15.53 -10.95
CA ASP A 130 2.00 14.30 -11.71
C ASP A 130 2.42 13.17 -10.77
N PRO A 131 1.60 12.13 -10.64
CA PRO A 131 1.94 10.98 -9.82
C PRO A 131 3.04 10.14 -10.48
N TRP A 132 3.85 9.49 -9.65
CA TRP A 132 4.89 8.60 -10.12
C TRP A 132 5.02 7.35 -9.25
N ALA A 133 5.64 6.32 -9.81
CA ALA A 133 5.90 5.06 -9.14
C ALA A 133 7.36 4.65 -9.25
N VAL A 134 7.82 3.89 -8.27
CA VAL A 134 9.14 3.25 -8.28
C VAL A 134 9.02 1.82 -7.78
N GLN A 135 9.72 0.88 -8.42
CA GLN A 135 9.95 -0.44 -7.85
C GLN A 135 11.15 -0.36 -6.90
N ILE A 136 10.96 -0.78 -5.66
CA ILE A 136 11.99 -0.73 -4.62
C ILE A 136 12.49 -2.17 -4.38
N PRO A 137 13.80 -2.44 -4.50
CA PRO A 137 14.34 -3.74 -4.16
C PRO A 137 14.12 -4.07 -2.68
N ILE A 138 13.64 -5.29 -2.40
CA ILE A 138 13.48 -5.75 -1.02
C ILE A 138 14.85 -6.22 -0.51
N LEU A 139 15.35 -5.52 0.50
CA LEU A 139 16.66 -5.84 1.06
C LEU A 139 16.70 -7.26 1.63
N ARG A 140 17.84 -7.95 1.49
CA ARG A 140 18.05 -9.33 1.96
C ARG A 140 17.11 -10.35 1.33
N ALA A 141 16.47 -10.05 0.21
CA ALA A 141 15.69 -11.04 -0.53
C ALA A 141 16.53 -12.29 -0.82
N ARG A 142 15.91 -13.46 -0.82
CA ARG A 142 16.50 -14.70 -1.29
C ARG A 142 16.66 -14.68 -2.80
N GLU A 143 15.70 -14.08 -3.47
CA GLU A 143 15.65 -13.90 -4.91
C GLU A 143 14.90 -12.60 -5.22
N GLU A 144 15.48 -11.74 -6.03
CA GLU A 144 14.86 -10.48 -6.40
C GLU A 144 13.70 -10.72 -7.38
N ALA A 145 12.64 -9.92 -7.23
CA ALA A 145 11.57 -9.86 -8.22
C ALA A 145 12.11 -9.34 -9.56
N PRO A 146 11.60 -9.84 -10.69
CA PRO A 146 11.94 -9.28 -11.99
C PRO A 146 11.67 -7.78 -12.03
N LYS A 147 12.52 -7.06 -12.78
CA LYS A 147 12.35 -5.62 -12.97
C LYS A 147 11.05 -5.35 -13.75
N ALA A 148 10.14 -4.62 -13.12
CA ALA A 148 8.88 -4.23 -13.71
C ALA A 148 9.05 -3.10 -14.74
N ASN A 149 8.27 -3.13 -15.81
CA ASN A 149 8.13 -1.99 -16.70
C ASN A 149 7.18 -0.97 -16.05
N LEU A 150 7.75 0.03 -15.36
CA LEU A 150 6.97 1.04 -14.64
C LEU A 150 6.06 1.88 -15.54
N ALA A 151 6.35 1.97 -16.84
CA ALA A 151 5.49 2.67 -17.80
C ALA A 151 4.12 1.99 -18.00
N GLU A 152 3.98 0.73 -17.59
CA GLU A 152 2.70 0.01 -17.63
C GLU A 152 1.82 0.27 -16.40
N ILE A 153 2.41 0.77 -15.30
CA ILE A 153 1.66 1.20 -14.14
C ILE A 153 0.91 2.48 -14.50
N ARG A 154 -0.41 2.45 -14.35
CA ARG A 154 -1.23 3.64 -14.58
C ARG A 154 -1.49 4.32 -13.25
N LEU A 155 -1.24 5.61 -13.20
CA LEU A 155 -1.42 6.43 -12.01
C LEU A 155 -2.38 7.58 -12.29
N GLY A 156 -3.16 7.94 -11.29
CA GLY A 156 -3.99 9.13 -11.26
C GLY A 156 -3.86 9.81 -9.91
N SER A 157 -3.77 11.13 -9.91
CA SER A 157 -3.73 11.90 -8.67
C SER A 157 -4.58 13.14 -8.77
N ILE A 158 -5.23 13.48 -7.66
CA ILE A 158 -5.90 14.76 -7.45
C ILE A 158 -5.34 15.34 -6.16
N VAL A 159 -4.56 16.42 -6.30
CA VAL A 159 -3.96 17.11 -5.15
C VAL A 159 -4.77 18.37 -4.87
N SER A 160 -5.08 18.61 -3.60
CA SER A 160 -5.75 19.81 -3.08
C SER A 160 -4.91 20.48 -1.99
N LYS A 161 -5.41 21.59 -1.47
CA LYS A 161 -4.76 22.26 -0.33
C LYS A 161 -4.87 21.47 0.98
N THR A 162 -5.87 20.61 1.09
CA THR A 162 -6.23 19.91 2.34
C THR A 162 -6.07 18.40 2.26
N GLY A 163 -5.51 17.88 1.16
CA GLY A 163 -5.31 16.45 1.00
C GLY A 163 -5.02 16.03 -0.43
N TYR A 164 -5.08 14.74 -0.68
CA TYR A 164 -4.91 14.18 -2.02
C TYR A 164 -5.65 12.85 -2.16
N CYS A 165 -5.97 12.50 -3.39
CA CYS A 165 -6.39 11.16 -3.78
C CYS A 165 -5.37 10.63 -4.78
N LEU A 166 -4.77 9.48 -4.49
CA LEU A 166 -3.85 8.77 -5.38
C LEU A 166 -4.49 7.45 -5.79
N GLU A 167 -4.55 7.19 -7.08
CA GLU A 167 -5.03 5.95 -7.67
C GLU A 167 -3.91 5.28 -8.47
N ALA A 168 -3.70 3.99 -8.29
CA ALA A 168 -2.73 3.18 -9.01
C ALA A 168 -3.37 1.91 -9.53
N TRP A 169 -3.13 1.61 -10.80
CA TRP A 169 -3.42 0.32 -11.40
C TRP A 169 -2.10 -0.41 -11.67
N LEU A 170 -1.90 -1.53 -11.00
CA LEU A 170 -0.77 -2.43 -11.16
C LEU A 170 -1.20 -3.59 -12.07
N PRO A 171 -0.85 -3.58 -13.38
CA PRO A 171 -1.22 -4.67 -14.27
C PRO A 171 -0.49 -5.97 -13.92
N ALA A 172 -1.06 -7.10 -14.29
CA ALA A 172 -0.49 -8.42 -14.07
C ALA A 172 0.96 -8.55 -14.59
N SER A 173 1.29 -7.81 -15.65
CA SER A 173 2.64 -7.81 -16.24
C SER A 173 3.73 -7.24 -15.33
N VAL A 174 3.40 -6.36 -14.37
CA VAL A 174 4.36 -5.82 -13.38
C VAL A 174 4.39 -6.63 -12.09
N LEU A 175 3.45 -7.56 -11.90
CA LEU A 175 3.32 -8.42 -10.73
C LEU A 175 3.70 -9.86 -11.12
N HIS A 176 4.99 -10.16 -11.17
CA HIS A 176 5.45 -11.50 -11.55
C HIS A 176 4.74 -12.59 -10.74
N GLY A 177 4.10 -13.51 -11.45
CA GLY A 177 3.33 -14.60 -10.85
C GLY A 177 1.87 -14.24 -10.51
N TYR A 178 1.36 -13.06 -10.87
CA TYR A 178 -0.04 -12.73 -10.68
C TYR A 178 -0.93 -13.62 -11.57
N ASP A 179 -1.70 -14.47 -10.94
CA ASP A 179 -2.66 -15.39 -11.56
C ASP A 179 -3.81 -15.63 -10.57
N PRO A 180 -4.81 -14.76 -10.56
CA PRO A 180 -5.87 -14.81 -9.55
C PRO A 180 -6.81 -16.02 -9.71
N GLU A 181 -6.79 -16.71 -10.86
CA GLU A 181 -7.58 -17.94 -11.05
C GLU A 181 -6.90 -19.14 -10.39
N ALA A 182 -5.57 -19.27 -10.57
CA ALA A 182 -4.79 -20.33 -9.94
C ALA A 182 -4.44 -20.02 -8.47
N GLN A 183 -4.27 -18.75 -8.15
CA GLN A 183 -3.85 -18.26 -6.82
C GLN A 183 -4.73 -17.09 -6.38
N PRO A 184 -5.90 -17.33 -5.78
CA PRO A 184 -6.84 -16.30 -5.38
C PRO A 184 -6.45 -15.57 -4.07
N ARG A 185 -5.22 -15.76 -3.60
CA ARG A 185 -4.69 -15.14 -2.39
C ARG A 185 -3.36 -14.48 -2.67
N LEU A 186 -3.19 -13.27 -2.15
CA LEU A 186 -1.95 -12.51 -2.23
C LEU A 186 -1.48 -12.15 -0.83
N GLY A 187 -0.18 -12.27 -0.56
CA GLY A 187 0.40 -11.58 0.59
C GLY A 187 0.41 -10.08 0.33
N PHE A 188 0.02 -9.28 1.33
CA PHE A 188 -0.09 -7.84 1.16
C PHE A 188 0.26 -7.08 2.43
N TYR A 189 0.96 -5.98 2.22
CA TYR A 189 1.21 -5.00 3.27
C TYR A 189 1.29 -3.60 2.67
N PHE A 190 0.94 -2.60 3.45
CA PHE A 190 1.19 -1.21 3.08
C PHE A 190 1.78 -0.41 4.25
N ALA A 191 2.61 0.55 3.90
CA ALA A 191 3.05 1.63 4.75
C ALA A 191 2.74 2.95 4.04
N HIS A 192 1.88 3.75 4.62
CA HIS A 192 1.53 5.07 4.15
C HIS A 192 2.23 6.10 5.02
N ARG A 193 3.00 6.98 4.38
CA ARG A 193 3.71 8.07 5.05
C ARG A 193 3.13 9.41 4.64
N ASP A 194 2.94 10.28 5.60
CA ASP A 194 2.64 11.69 5.39
C ASP A 194 3.44 12.54 6.38
N GLY A 195 4.24 13.49 5.87
CA GLY A 195 5.15 14.30 6.69
C GLY A 195 4.44 15.26 7.65
N GLU A 196 3.13 15.47 7.48
CA GLU A 196 2.30 16.29 8.37
C GLU A 196 1.44 15.44 9.30
N LEU A 197 0.83 14.36 8.78
CA LEU A 197 -0.15 13.55 9.50
C LEU A 197 0.47 12.31 10.19
N GLY A 198 1.70 11.94 9.81
CA GLY A 198 2.42 10.80 10.36
C GLY A 198 2.43 9.56 9.46
N ASP A 199 2.57 8.39 10.09
CA ASP A 199 2.66 7.10 9.38
C ASP A 199 1.44 6.22 9.71
N GLN A 200 0.93 5.51 8.72
CA GLN A 200 -0.11 4.50 8.86
C GLN A 200 0.37 3.18 8.26
N PHE A 201 0.13 2.10 8.99
CA PHE A 201 0.55 0.75 8.61
C PHE A 201 -0.66 -0.20 8.60
N LEU A 202 -0.63 -1.20 7.72
CA LEU A 202 -1.71 -2.19 7.67
C LEU A 202 -1.81 -2.97 9.00
N SER A 203 -0.69 -3.49 9.49
CA SER A 203 -0.66 -4.28 10.72
C SER A 203 0.43 -3.76 11.68
N VAL A 204 1.65 -4.30 11.63
CA VAL A 204 2.76 -3.89 12.49
C VAL A 204 3.37 -2.58 12.03
N GLY A 205 3.96 -1.82 12.93
CA GLY A 205 4.62 -0.54 12.62
C GLY A 205 6.11 -0.68 12.32
N ALA A 206 6.81 0.46 12.33
CA ALA A 206 8.24 0.57 12.02
C ALA A 206 9.18 -0.19 12.97
N ASP A 207 8.70 -0.58 14.15
CA ASP A 207 9.44 -1.42 15.11
C ASP A 207 9.63 -2.86 14.61
N PHE A 208 8.93 -3.25 13.56
CA PHE A 208 9.01 -4.58 12.94
C PHE A 208 9.62 -4.50 11.55
N PRO A 209 10.37 -5.53 11.12
CA PRO A 209 11.07 -5.52 9.85
C PRO A 209 10.16 -5.87 8.64
N PHE A 210 8.95 -5.34 8.58
CA PHE A 210 7.97 -5.64 7.53
C PHE A 210 8.48 -5.40 6.11
N ALA A 211 9.41 -4.45 5.95
CA ALA A 211 9.96 -4.12 4.63
C ALA A 211 10.88 -5.20 4.06
N ILE A 212 11.32 -6.14 4.89
CA ILE A 212 12.25 -7.22 4.49
C ILE A 212 11.74 -8.62 4.83
N ASP A 213 10.69 -8.71 5.64
CA ASP A 213 10.14 -9.99 6.12
C ASP A 213 8.67 -10.17 5.67
N PRO A 214 8.42 -10.92 4.58
CA PRO A 214 7.08 -11.17 4.08
C PRO A 214 6.16 -11.92 5.04
N SER A 215 6.70 -12.63 6.05
CA SER A 215 5.87 -13.33 7.04
C SER A 215 5.03 -12.40 7.91
N LEU A 216 5.34 -11.10 7.88
CA LEU A 216 4.59 -10.05 8.58
C LEU A 216 3.45 -9.46 7.73
N TRP A 217 3.34 -9.84 6.46
CA TRP A 217 2.29 -9.35 5.58
C TRP A 217 0.98 -10.11 5.81
N SER A 218 -0.12 -9.42 5.62
CA SER A 218 -1.47 -10.00 5.69
C SER A 218 -1.85 -10.67 4.38
N THR A 219 -2.94 -11.43 4.38
CA THR A 219 -3.49 -12.04 3.17
C THR A 219 -4.57 -11.13 2.57
N LEU A 220 -4.58 -10.93 1.26
CA LEU A 220 -5.74 -10.52 0.50
C LEU A 220 -6.43 -11.76 -0.07
N GLU A 221 -7.74 -11.88 0.13
CA GLU A 221 -8.57 -12.90 -0.51
C GLU A 221 -9.32 -12.25 -1.68
N LEU A 222 -9.01 -12.68 -2.90
CA LEU A 222 -9.61 -12.15 -4.12
C LEU A 222 -10.99 -12.76 -4.31
N VAL A 223 -12.05 -12.01 -3.97
CA VAL A 223 -13.44 -12.47 -3.98
C VAL A 223 -14.23 -11.84 -5.13
N ARG A 224 -15.13 -12.62 -5.76
CA ARG A 224 -16.05 -12.17 -6.83
C ARG A 224 -17.40 -11.74 -6.29
#